data_95706b579eaf221d716bf0876bedf951
#
_entry.id   95706b579eaf221d716bf0876bedf951
#
_cell.length_a   1.000
_cell.length_b   1.000
_cell.length_c   1.000
_cell.angle_alpha   90.00
_cell.angle_beta   90.00
_cell.angle_gamma   90.00
#
_symmetry.space_group_name_H-M   'P 1'
#
loop_
_entity.id
_entity.type
_entity.pdbx_description
1 polymer ?
#
loop_
_entity_poly.entity_id
_entity_poly.type
_entity_poly.pdbx_seq_one_letter_code
_entity_poly.pdbx_strand_id
1 'polypeptide(L)'
;NKQNGIKSATVNLVMANALIEYDENILNLETLEKFVEEAGFKSLGIYNENSEKKQNKNEKVKFIIFSVLAVALMYISMGHMIGLPNFSFLDMHIHPLIYAGTLLALTIAFVVYGFDIIKSGCKNLIHKAPNMDTLVAMGVITSILYSIYGMYMIAKGHHEYVENLYFESAAIVIFFIKLGRYIDGISKDKTKEAIQKLVQITPKEAVIKVNGEEKKVTIDEIKKGDIVVSKPGERIAVDGEIITGKAHLDESFITGESKPTGNSRKYKL
;
A
#
# COMPACT_ATOMS: atom_id res chain seq x y z
N ASN A 1 9.67 14.62 -17.50
CA ASN A 1 9.60 15.22 -18.86
C ASN A 1 10.60 16.36 -19.11
N LYS A 2 11.33 16.86 -18.08
CA LYS A 2 12.32 17.96 -18.27
C LYS A 2 13.76 17.46 -18.37
N GLN A 3 14.01 16.20 -18.11
CA GLN A 3 15.35 15.61 -18.13
C GLN A 3 15.70 15.13 -19.55
N ASN A 4 16.97 15.31 -19.91
CA ASN A 4 17.48 14.93 -21.24
C ASN A 4 17.45 13.39 -21.34
N GLY A 5 16.89 12.86 -22.44
CA GLY A 5 16.74 11.42 -22.66
C GLY A 5 15.39 10.84 -22.25
N ILE A 6 14.48 11.59 -21.60
CA ILE A 6 13.11 11.14 -21.32
C ILE A 6 12.20 11.63 -22.45
N LYS A 7 11.55 10.70 -23.15
CA LYS A 7 10.57 10.98 -24.22
C LYS A 7 9.20 11.31 -23.65
N SER A 8 8.72 10.46 -22.75
CA SER A 8 7.47 10.67 -22.02
C SER A 8 7.55 10.11 -20.60
N ALA A 9 6.80 10.71 -19.67
CA ALA A 9 6.64 10.19 -18.33
C ALA A 9 5.21 10.46 -17.85
N THR A 10 4.48 9.38 -17.62
CA THR A 10 3.11 9.40 -17.11
C THR A 10 3.07 8.73 -15.76
N VAL A 11 2.57 9.44 -14.74
CA VAL A 11 2.46 8.95 -13.37
C VAL A 11 1.02 8.55 -13.08
N ASN A 12 0.81 7.33 -12.66
CA ASN A 12 -0.47 6.86 -12.16
C ASN A 12 -0.43 6.81 -10.63
N LEU A 13 -1.06 7.79 -9.99
CA LEU A 13 -1.08 7.92 -8.53
C LEU A 13 -1.86 6.79 -7.84
N VAL A 14 -2.89 6.26 -8.50
CA VAL A 14 -3.72 5.17 -7.94
C VAL A 14 -2.95 3.86 -7.94
N MET A 15 -2.24 3.58 -9.04
CA MET A 15 -1.40 2.39 -9.18
C MET A 15 -0.04 2.56 -8.48
N ALA A 16 0.29 3.76 -8.03
CA ALA A 16 1.60 4.12 -7.47
C ALA A 16 2.77 3.68 -8.39
N ASN A 17 2.59 3.81 -9.71
CA ASN A 17 3.59 3.52 -10.70
C ASN A 17 3.75 4.66 -11.71
N ALA A 18 4.83 4.63 -12.47
CA ALA A 18 5.10 5.55 -13.56
C ALA A 18 5.48 4.76 -14.81
N LEU A 19 4.88 5.12 -15.93
CA LEU A 19 5.33 4.69 -17.25
C LEU A 19 6.28 5.75 -17.79
N ILE A 20 7.53 5.35 -18.04
CA ILE A 20 8.58 6.24 -18.53
C ILE A 20 9.13 5.68 -19.82
N GLU A 21 8.97 6.43 -20.90
CA GLU A 21 9.65 6.18 -22.18
C GLU A 21 10.94 6.97 -22.22
N TYR A 22 12.05 6.30 -22.39
CA TYR A 22 13.37 6.91 -22.39
C TYR A 22 14.27 6.34 -23.49
N ASP A 23 15.36 7.02 -23.78
CA ASP A 23 16.37 6.56 -24.72
C ASP A 23 17.46 5.79 -23.98
N GLU A 24 17.56 4.49 -24.23
CA GLU A 24 18.53 3.59 -23.59
C GLU A 24 19.99 3.95 -23.88
N ASN A 25 20.25 4.72 -24.95
CA ASN A 25 21.61 5.19 -25.28
C ASN A 25 22.04 6.39 -24.40
N ILE A 26 21.08 7.10 -23.78
CA ILE A 26 21.33 8.33 -23.00
C ILE A 26 21.14 8.07 -21.51
N LEU A 27 20.16 7.24 -21.13
CA LEU A 27 19.80 7.00 -19.75
C LEU A 27 19.78 5.51 -19.45
N ASN A 28 20.25 5.15 -18.25
CA ASN A 28 20.09 3.80 -17.70
C ASN A 28 19.03 3.81 -16.58
N LEU A 29 18.62 2.61 -16.16
CA LEU A 29 17.60 2.42 -15.14
C LEU A 29 18.00 3.06 -13.79
N GLU A 30 19.26 2.95 -13.39
CA GLU A 30 19.77 3.52 -12.13
C GLU A 30 19.64 5.06 -12.10
N THR A 31 19.82 5.71 -13.26
CA THR A 31 19.66 7.17 -13.38
C THR A 31 18.18 7.56 -13.27
N LEU A 32 17.27 6.76 -13.85
CA LEU A 32 15.83 6.97 -13.70
C LEU A 32 15.38 6.81 -12.24
N GLU A 33 15.90 5.81 -11.53
CA GLU A 33 15.62 5.62 -10.10
C GLU A 33 16.08 6.82 -9.28
N LYS A 34 17.26 7.36 -9.54
CA LYS A 34 17.75 8.59 -8.89
C LYS A 34 16.85 9.79 -9.16
N PHE A 35 16.35 9.97 -10.39
CA PHE A 35 15.42 11.06 -10.69
C PHE A 35 14.10 10.93 -9.93
N VAL A 36 13.61 9.70 -9.70
CA VAL A 36 12.43 9.44 -8.87
C VAL A 36 12.72 9.78 -7.40
N GLU A 37 13.90 9.45 -6.89
CA GLU A 37 14.31 9.77 -5.52
C GLU A 37 14.54 11.28 -5.32
N GLU A 38 15.14 11.95 -6.27
CA GLU A 38 15.30 13.42 -6.26
C GLU A 38 13.96 14.16 -6.30
N ALA A 39 12.95 13.56 -6.96
CA ALA A 39 11.58 14.07 -6.93
C ALA A 39 10.85 13.83 -5.58
N GLY A 40 11.53 13.20 -4.60
CA GLY A 40 11.00 12.95 -3.25
C GLY A 40 10.23 11.64 -3.11
N PHE A 41 10.27 10.77 -4.11
CA PHE A 41 9.63 9.46 -4.08
C PHE A 41 10.66 8.35 -3.90
N LYS A 42 10.26 7.24 -3.27
CA LYS A 42 11.11 6.06 -3.15
C LYS A 42 10.91 5.16 -4.37
N SER A 43 11.96 4.93 -5.16
CA SER A 43 11.93 3.92 -6.21
C SER A 43 11.85 2.51 -5.59
N LEU A 44 10.98 1.68 -6.15
CA LEU A 44 10.86 0.25 -5.82
C LEU A 44 11.40 -0.63 -6.96
N GLY A 45 12.04 -0.01 -7.97
CA GLY A 45 12.53 -0.68 -9.16
C GLY A 45 11.46 -0.90 -10.24
N ILE A 46 11.75 -1.78 -11.18
CA ILE A 46 10.81 -2.11 -12.27
C ILE A 46 9.57 -2.80 -11.68
N TYR A 47 8.39 -2.34 -12.09
CA TYR A 47 7.13 -2.94 -11.69
C TYR A 47 7.08 -4.43 -12.04
N ASN A 48 6.93 -5.27 -11.04
CA ASN A 48 6.78 -6.71 -11.20
C ASN A 48 5.68 -7.21 -10.27
N GLU A 49 4.60 -7.72 -10.84
CA GLU A 49 3.42 -8.21 -10.13
C GLU A 49 3.76 -9.31 -9.10
N ASN A 50 4.73 -10.17 -9.41
CA ASN A 50 5.16 -11.22 -8.50
C ASN A 50 5.91 -10.66 -7.27
N SER A 51 6.64 -9.56 -7.44
CA SER A 51 7.35 -8.87 -6.35
C SER A 51 6.35 -8.18 -5.41
N GLU A 52 5.32 -7.53 -5.93
CA GLU A 52 4.24 -6.95 -5.10
C GLU A 52 3.50 -8.02 -4.28
N LYS A 53 3.10 -9.13 -4.91
CA LYS A 53 2.42 -10.23 -4.20
C LYS A 53 3.27 -10.81 -3.06
N LYS A 54 4.59 -10.94 -3.26
CA LYS A 54 5.52 -11.43 -2.24
C LYS A 54 5.70 -10.42 -1.11
N GLN A 55 5.79 -9.13 -1.44
CA GLN A 55 5.92 -8.06 -0.44
C GLN A 55 4.65 -7.96 0.42
N ASN A 56 3.47 -7.96 -0.18
CA ASN A 56 2.19 -7.95 0.54
C ASN A 56 2.03 -9.17 1.46
N LYS A 57 2.48 -10.36 1.03
CA LYS A 57 2.47 -11.55 1.88
C LYS A 57 3.36 -11.40 3.11
N ASN A 58 4.55 -10.86 2.95
CA ASN A 58 5.48 -10.63 4.06
C ASN A 58 4.95 -9.58 5.05
N GLU A 59 4.36 -8.50 4.56
CA GLU A 59 3.74 -7.47 5.41
C GLU A 59 2.55 -8.04 6.19
N LYS A 60 1.73 -8.88 5.57
CA LYS A 60 0.63 -9.59 6.25
C LYS A 60 1.13 -10.49 7.38
N VAL A 61 2.20 -11.25 7.14
CA VAL A 61 2.77 -12.15 8.16
C VAL A 61 3.33 -11.34 9.33
N LYS A 62 4.09 -10.28 9.06
CA LYS A 62 4.59 -9.38 10.10
C LYS A 62 3.44 -8.79 10.91
N PHE A 63 2.40 -8.30 10.24
CA PHE A 63 1.23 -7.72 10.91
C PHE A 63 0.55 -8.74 11.85
N ILE A 64 0.37 -10.00 11.43
CA ILE A 64 -0.22 -11.04 12.27
C ILE A 64 0.66 -11.32 13.51
N ILE A 65 1.98 -11.42 13.33
CA ILE A 65 2.92 -11.63 14.43
C ILE A 65 2.81 -10.51 15.46
N PHE A 66 2.84 -9.25 15.02
CA PHE A 66 2.74 -8.10 15.92
C PHE A 66 1.35 -7.92 16.52
N SER A 67 0.29 -8.38 15.86
CA SER A 67 -1.06 -8.44 16.45
C SER A 67 -1.12 -9.41 17.63
N VAL A 68 -0.54 -10.60 17.49
CA VAL A 68 -0.45 -11.58 18.59
C VAL A 68 0.41 -11.03 19.72
N LEU A 69 1.53 -10.37 19.38
CA LEU A 69 2.43 -9.76 20.36
C LEU A 69 1.74 -8.61 21.11
N ALA A 70 0.90 -7.82 20.44
CA ALA A 70 0.13 -6.72 21.06
C ALA A 70 -0.90 -7.28 22.06
N VAL A 71 -1.60 -8.36 21.71
CA VAL A 71 -2.53 -9.02 22.63
C VAL A 71 -1.77 -9.59 23.86
N ALA A 72 -0.61 -10.21 23.64
CA ALA A 72 0.23 -10.72 24.72
C ALA A 72 0.73 -9.59 25.64
N LEU A 73 1.15 -8.46 25.05
CA LEU A 73 1.56 -7.26 25.80
C LEU A 73 0.42 -6.71 26.65
N MET A 74 -0.77 -6.57 26.07
CA MET A 74 -1.97 -6.14 26.82
C MET A 74 -2.36 -7.12 27.93
N TYR A 75 -2.21 -8.41 27.67
CA TYR A 75 -2.46 -9.42 28.70
C TYR A 75 -1.49 -9.29 29.89
N ILE A 76 -0.20 -9.09 29.64
CA ILE A 76 0.82 -8.93 30.69
C ILE A 76 0.60 -7.62 31.47
N SER A 77 0.30 -6.52 30.76
CA SER A 77 0.16 -5.20 31.38
C SER A 77 -1.17 -5.03 32.14
N MET A 78 -2.29 -5.43 31.51
CA MET A 78 -3.64 -5.14 32.02
C MET A 78 -4.40 -6.38 32.52
N GLY A 79 -3.88 -7.58 32.31
CA GLY A 79 -4.58 -8.84 32.63
C GLY A 79 -4.97 -8.94 34.10
N HIS A 80 -4.13 -8.45 35.02
CA HIS A 80 -4.42 -8.45 36.45
C HIS A 80 -5.62 -7.55 36.82
N MET A 81 -5.83 -6.44 36.11
CA MET A 81 -6.98 -5.56 36.35
C MET A 81 -8.32 -6.20 35.99
N ILE A 82 -8.31 -7.15 35.04
CA ILE A 82 -9.51 -7.87 34.56
C ILE A 82 -9.70 -9.17 35.30
N GLY A 83 -8.84 -9.48 36.28
CA GLY A 83 -8.91 -10.73 37.07
C GLY A 83 -8.40 -11.96 36.32
N LEU A 84 -7.64 -11.80 35.25
CA LEU A 84 -7.02 -12.92 34.56
C LEU A 84 -5.86 -13.51 35.37
N PRO A 85 -5.60 -14.82 35.29
CA PRO A 85 -4.52 -15.46 36.03
C PRO A 85 -3.17 -14.89 35.57
N ASN A 86 -2.39 -14.35 36.51
CA ASN A 86 -1.03 -13.88 36.26
C ASN A 86 -0.04 -15.02 36.45
N PHE A 87 0.99 -15.00 35.61
CA PHE A 87 2.16 -15.85 35.84
C PHE A 87 2.94 -15.26 37.01
N SER A 88 3.14 -16.03 38.11
CA SER A 88 3.86 -15.56 39.29
C SER A 88 5.24 -14.96 39.01
N PHE A 89 5.87 -15.40 37.92
CA PHE A 89 7.16 -14.87 37.44
C PHE A 89 7.06 -13.46 36.87
N LEU A 90 5.92 -13.08 36.30
CA LEU A 90 5.64 -11.76 35.69
C LEU A 90 4.75 -10.87 36.56
N ASP A 91 4.61 -11.23 37.84
CA ASP A 91 3.83 -10.42 38.78
C ASP A 91 4.59 -9.14 39.10
N MET A 92 3.95 -8.01 38.89
CA MET A 92 4.56 -6.68 39.09
C MET A 92 4.88 -6.40 40.55
N HIS A 93 4.19 -7.05 41.51
CA HIS A 93 4.42 -6.87 42.93
C HIS A 93 5.51 -7.81 43.49
N ILE A 94 5.69 -8.99 42.86
CA ILE A 94 6.68 -9.99 43.29
C ILE A 94 8.03 -9.73 42.62
N HIS A 95 8.02 -9.44 41.30
CA HIS A 95 9.22 -9.27 40.49
C HIS A 95 9.16 -8.00 39.60
N PRO A 96 9.13 -6.80 40.20
CA PRO A 96 8.89 -5.54 39.46
C PRO A 96 9.93 -5.26 38.37
N LEU A 97 11.19 -5.63 38.58
CA LEU A 97 12.26 -5.44 37.56
C LEU A 97 12.13 -6.42 36.39
N ILE A 98 11.72 -7.67 36.63
CA ILE A 98 11.50 -8.66 35.56
C ILE A 98 10.29 -8.24 34.73
N TYR A 99 9.23 -7.79 35.39
CA TYR A 99 8.05 -7.23 34.73
C TYR A 99 8.40 -6.03 33.83
N ALA A 100 9.07 -5.02 34.38
CA ALA A 100 9.51 -3.84 33.63
C ALA A 100 10.44 -4.19 32.47
N GLY A 101 11.39 -5.13 32.67
CA GLY A 101 12.30 -5.61 31.65
C GLY A 101 11.57 -6.34 30.51
N THR A 102 10.55 -7.11 30.83
CA THR A 102 9.73 -7.82 29.82
C THR A 102 8.92 -6.81 28.99
N LEU A 103 8.30 -5.82 29.62
CA LEU A 103 7.59 -4.75 28.91
C LEU A 103 8.55 -3.94 28.01
N LEU A 104 9.74 -3.62 28.48
CA LEU A 104 10.76 -2.93 27.70
C LEU A 104 11.17 -3.76 26.47
N ALA A 105 11.46 -5.06 26.64
CA ALA A 105 11.86 -5.94 25.56
C ALA A 105 10.79 -6.03 24.46
N LEU A 106 9.52 -6.18 24.87
CA LEU A 106 8.39 -6.18 23.94
C LEU A 106 8.24 -4.83 23.24
N THR A 107 8.35 -3.72 23.98
CA THR A 107 8.27 -2.38 23.40
C THR A 107 9.38 -2.12 22.38
N ILE A 108 10.60 -2.58 22.62
CA ILE A 108 11.70 -2.48 21.65
C ILE A 108 11.32 -3.21 20.35
N ALA A 109 10.68 -4.39 20.41
CA ALA A 109 10.22 -5.08 19.22
C ALA A 109 9.21 -4.22 18.41
N PHE A 110 8.27 -3.55 19.08
CA PHE A 110 7.34 -2.62 18.42
C PHE A 110 8.02 -1.36 17.89
N VAL A 111 9.01 -0.82 18.57
CA VAL A 111 9.83 0.32 18.10
C VAL A 111 10.56 -0.05 16.80
N VAL A 112 11.15 -1.25 16.74
CA VAL A 112 11.81 -1.76 15.53
C VAL A 112 10.78 -1.94 14.39
N TYR A 113 9.60 -2.49 14.70
CA TYR A 113 8.52 -2.64 13.71
C TYR A 113 7.98 -1.31 13.19
N GLY A 114 7.88 -0.29 14.06
CA GLY A 114 7.42 1.06 13.74
C GLY A 114 8.53 2.07 13.51
N PHE A 115 9.76 1.62 13.26
CA PHE A 115 10.92 2.51 13.13
C PHE A 115 10.77 3.55 12.02
N ASP A 116 10.06 3.22 10.94
CA ASP A 116 9.72 4.14 9.86
C ASP A 116 8.90 5.36 10.35
N ILE A 117 7.96 5.16 11.29
CA ILE A 117 7.14 6.22 11.88
C ILE A 117 8.01 7.15 12.71
N ILE A 118 8.85 6.58 13.58
CA ILE A 118 9.73 7.36 14.45
C ILE A 118 10.75 8.14 13.62
N LYS A 119 11.37 7.50 12.63
CA LYS A 119 12.34 8.13 11.73
C LYS A 119 11.70 9.28 10.94
N SER A 120 10.50 9.05 10.36
CA SER A 120 9.74 10.08 9.63
C SER A 120 9.39 11.25 10.56
N GLY A 121 8.89 10.96 11.76
CA GLY A 121 8.51 11.95 12.74
C GLY A 121 9.69 12.85 13.18
N CYS A 122 10.81 12.24 13.54
CA CYS A 122 12.02 12.98 13.93
C CYS A 122 12.59 13.81 12.76
N LYS A 123 12.63 13.23 11.53
CA LYS A 123 13.09 13.95 10.34
C LYS A 123 12.24 15.19 10.07
N ASN A 124 10.92 15.06 10.11
CA ASN A 124 10.01 16.17 9.83
C ASN A 124 10.06 17.25 10.91
N LEU A 125 10.31 16.87 12.16
CA LEU A 125 10.53 17.84 13.25
C LEU A 125 11.78 18.69 12.98
N ILE A 126 12.89 18.06 12.59
CA ILE A 126 14.15 18.76 12.27
C ILE A 126 13.97 19.71 11.09
N HIS A 127 13.19 19.32 10.08
CA HIS A 127 12.92 20.13 8.89
C HIS A 127 11.83 21.20 9.11
N LYS A 128 11.37 21.40 10.36
CA LYS A 128 10.32 22.38 10.73
C LYS A 128 8.99 22.18 9.98
N ALA A 129 8.70 20.94 9.57
CA ALA A 129 7.46 20.53 8.90
C ALA A 129 6.79 19.40 9.70
N PRO A 130 6.35 19.65 10.96
CA PRO A 130 5.77 18.63 11.80
C PRO A 130 4.49 18.06 11.18
N ASN A 131 4.33 16.74 11.29
CA ASN A 131 3.16 16.00 10.82
C ASN A 131 2.65 15.03 11.90
N MET A 132 1.66 14.19 11.55
CA MET A 132 1.12 13.19 12.47
C MET A 132 2.21 12.24 13.01
N ASP A 133 3.15 11.81 12.18
CA ASP A 133 4.26 10.95 12.62
C ASP A 133 5.16 11.65 13.64
N THR A 134 5.32 12.97 13.55
CA THR A 134 6.08 13.78 14.53
C THR A 134 5.44 13.74 15.90
N LEU A 135 4.12 13.94 15.97
CA LEU A 135 3.38 13.90 17.25
C LEU A 135 3.52 12.52 17.91
N VAL A 136 3.36 11.48 17.11
CA VAL A 136 3.49 10.09 17.58
C VAL A 136 4.90 9.80 18.05
N ALA A 137 5.92 10.17 17.27
CA ALA A 137 7.32 9.94 17.64
C ALA A 137 7.66 10.63 18.97
N MET A 138 7.21 11.87 19.17
CA MET A 138 7.40 12.57 20.44
C MET A 138 6.73 11.84 21.60
N GLY A 139 5.47 11.43 21.46
CA GLY A 139 4.75 10.69 22.48
C GLY A 139 5.42 9.37 22.85
N VAL A 140 5.80 8.58 21.84
CA VAL A 140 6.49 7.29 22.03
C VAL A 140 7.84 7.47 22.72
N ILE A 141 8.67 8.43 22.25
CA ILE A 141 9.99 8.70 22.85
C ILE A 141 9.84 9.14 24.30
N THR A 142 8.92 10.07 24.59
CA THR A 142 8.67 10.55 25.94
C THR A 142 8.22 9.42 26.87
N SER A 143 7.28 8.57 26.43
CA SER A 143 6.80 7.41 27.19
C SER A 143 7.92 6.43 27.50
N ILE A 144 8.79 6.15 26.55
CA ILE A 144 9.93 5.25 26.75
C ILE A 144 10.95 5.85 27.71
N LEU A 145 11.30 7.13 27.55
CA LEU A 145 12.26 7.82 28.44
C LEU A 145 11.76 7.86 29.88
N TYR A 146 10.48 8.20 30.07
CA TYR A 146 9.86 8.21 31.39
C TYR A 146 9.85 6.80 32.01
N SER A 147 9.51 5.77 31.24
CA SER A 147 9.47 4.39 31.73
C SER A 147 10.87 3.83 32.05
N ILE A 148 11.90 4.24 31.31
CA ILE A 148 13.30 3.91 31.64
C ILE A 148 13.70 4.58 32.98
N TYR A 149 13.29 5.84 33.21
CA TYR A 149 13.48 6.49 34.49
C TYR A 149 12.74 5.74 35.61
N GLY A 150 11.48 5.34 35.41
CA GLY A 150 10.71 4.54 36.35
C GLY A 150 11.41 3.20 36.67
N MET A 151 11.90 2.50 35.64
CA MET A 151 12.67 1.27 35.82
C MET A 151 13.95 1.48 36.66
N TYR A 152 14.65 2.58 36.46
CA TYR A 152 15.81 2.98 37.30
C TYR A 152 15.42 3.21 38.76
N MET A 153 14.26 3.84 39.01
CA MET A 153 13.76 4.06 40.37
C MET A 153 13.33 2.75 41.06
N ILE A 154 12.70 1.82 40.30
CA ILE A 154 12.38 0.48 40.79
C ILE A 154 13.67 -0.26 41.22
N ALA A 155 14.75 -0.15 40.44
CA ALA A 155 16.04 -0.77 40.76
C ALA A 155 16.67 -0.17 42.04
N LYS A 156 16.31 1.05 42.41
CA LYS A 156 16.69 1.69 43.69
C LYS A 156 15.78 1.34 44.87
N GLY A 157 14.76 0.50 44.66
CA GLY A 157 13.84 0.06 45.72
C GLY A 157 12.54 0.86 45.81
N HIS A 158 12.30 1.80 44.89
CA HIS A 158 11.03 2.58 44.81
C HIS A 158 10.01 1.82 43.97
N HIS A 159 9.38 0.81 44.55
CA HIS A 159 8.48 -0.12 43.81
C HIS A 159 7.18 0.54 43.35
N GLU A 160 6.79 1.71 43.93
CA GLU A 160 5.62 2.49 43.50
C GLU A 160 5.67 2.95 42.03
N TYR A 161 6.87 3.00 41.43
CA TYR A 161 7.02 3.37 40.01
C TYR A 161 6.60 2.29 39.06
N VAL A 162 6.36 1.04 39.51
CA VAL A 162 5.96 -0.09 38.61
C VAL A 162 4.59 0.15 37.97
N GLU A 163 3.67 0.79 38.69
CA GLU A 163 2.33 1.12 38.22
C GLU A 163 2.32 2.31 37.22
N ASN A 164 3.42 3.07 37.17
CA ASN A 164 3.57 4.27 36.34
C ASN A 164 4.49 4.03 35.13
N LEU A 165 4.63 2.82 34.69
CA LEU A 165 5.35 2.50 33.46
C LEU A 165 4.43 2.68 32.25
N TYR A 166 4.94 3.28 31.17
CA TYR A 166 4.21 3.55 29.91
C TYR A 166 4.80 2.81 28.71
N PHE A 167 5.53 1.72 28.94
CA PHE A 167 6.10 0.90 27.88
C PHE A 167 5.02 0.34 26.96
N GLU A 168 3.95 -0.20 27.54
CA GLU A 168 2.83 -0.76 26.78
C GLU A 168 2.11 0.32 25.97
N SER A 169 1.92 1.51 26.52
CA SER A 169 1.28 2.62 25.83
C SER A 169 2.05 3.01 24.57
N ALA A 170 3.39 3.12 24.68
CA ALA A 170 4.26 3.38 23.54
C ALA A 170 4.14 2.31 22.44
N ALA A 171 4.15 1.03 22.83
CA ALA A 171 4.04 -0.10 21.92
C ALA A 171 2.68 -0.17 21.22
N ILE A 172 1.60 0.02 21.98
CA ILE A 172 0.22 -0.05 21.46
C ILE A 172 -0.08 1.11 20.52
N VAL A 173 0.42 2.31 20.78
CA VAL A 173 0.27 3.45 19.86
C VAL A 173 0.94 3.14 18.51
N ILE A 174 2.16 2.59 18.51
CA ILE A 174 2.83 2.15 17.28
C ILE A 174 2.00 1.09 16.56
N PHE A 175 1.49 0.11 17.29
CA PHE A 175 0.67 -0.97 16.73
C PHE A 175 -0.59 -0.43 16.05
N PHE A 176 -1.35 0.46 16.70
CA PHE A 176 -2.58 1.01 16.12
C PHE A 176 -2.33 1.85 14.87
N ILE A 177 -1.22 2.57 14.81
CA ILE A 177 -0.85 3.29 13.59
C ILE A 177 -0.51 2.32 12.45
N LYS A 178 0.24 1.26 12.75
CA LYS A 178 0.52 0.21 11.76
C LYS A 178 -0.75 -0.52 11.32
N LEU A 179 -1.68 -0.76 12.24
CA LEU A 179 -3.00 -1.32 11.93
C LEU A 179 -3.76 -0.40 10.97
N GLY A 180 -3.82 0.91 11.25
CA GLY A 180 -4.48 1.88 10.38
C GLY A 180 -3.86 1.91 8.98
N ARG A 181 -2.52 1.94 8.89
CA ARG A 181 -1.80 1.88 7.60
C ARG A 181 -2.04 0.56 6.86
N TYR A 182 -2.15 -0.55 7.57
CA TYR A 182 -2.43 -1.86 6.99
C TYR A 182 -3.85 -1.92 6.39
N ILE A 183 -4.86 -1.40 7.11
CA ILE A 183 -6.25 -1.32 6.62
C ILE A 183 -6.34 -0.39 5.40
N ASP A 184 -5.68 0.77 5.43
CA ASP A 184 -5.61 1.70 4.31
C ASP A 184 -4.96 1.04 3.07
N GLY A 185 -3.89 0.27 3.28
CA GLY A 185 -3.24 -0.51 2.23
C GLY A 185 -4.17 -1.51 1.56
N ILE A 186 -4.92 -2.31 2.34
CA ILE A 186 -5.89 -3.27 1.80
C ILE A 186 -6.98 -2.56 0.96
N SER A 187 -7.47 -1.41 1.44
CA SER A 187 -8.48 -0.64 0.73
C SER A 187 -7.98 -0.12 -0.61
N LYS A 188 -6.73 0.38 -0.63
CA LYS A 188 -6.07 0.82 -1.87
C LYS A 188 -5.82 -0.33 -2.84
N ASP A 189 -5.39 -1.50 -2.35
CA ASP A 189 -5.14 -2.68 -3.19
C ASP A 189 -6.42 -3.18 -3.86
N LYS A 190 -7.57 -3.19 -3.15
CA LYS A 190 -8.87 -3.53 -3.75
C LYS A 190 -9.28 -2.55 -4.85
N THR A 191 -9.03 -1.25 -4.65
CA THR A 191 -9.29 -0.23 -5.66
C THR A 191 -8.41 -0.42 -6.89
N LYS A 192 -7.11 -0.71 -6.68
CA LYS A 192 -6.18 -1.03 -7.77
C LYS A 192 -6.65 -2.25 -8.57
N GLU A 193 -7.03 -3.32 -7.89
CA GLU A 193 -7.53 -4.55 -8.53
C GLU A 193 -8.78 -4.28 -9.39
N ALA A 194 -9.73 -3.48 -8.90
CA ALA A 194 -10.91 -3.09 -9.65
C ALA A 194 -10.54 -2.31 -10.93
N ILE A 195 -9.63 -1.34 -10.83
CA ILE A 195 -9.15 -0.55 -11.98
C ILE A 195 -8.38 -1.44 -12.96
N GLN A 196 -7.52 -2.34 -12.48
CA GLN A 196 -6.79 -3.28 -13.35
C GLN A 196 -7.73 -4.17 -14.14
N LYS A 197 -8.81 -4.67 -13.52
CA LYS A 197 -9.84 -5.45 -14.21
C LYS A 197 -10.50 -4.62 -15.33
N LEU A 198 -10.78 -3.34 -15.09
CA LEU A 198 -11.32 -2.44 -16.11
C LEU A 198 -10.35 -2.24 -17.28
N VAL A 199 -9.07 -1.99 -16.99
CA VAL A 199 -8.04 -1.82 -18.01
C VAL A 199 -7.79 -3.11 -18.81
N GLN A 200 -7.84 -4.29 -18.17
CA GLN A 200 -7.68 -5.58 -18.85
C GLN A 200 -8.84 -5.91 -19.78
N ILE A 201 -10.00 -5.27 -19.61
CA ILE A 201 -11.16 -5.46 -20.49
C ILE A 201 -10.96 -4.74 -21.83
N THR A 202 -10.22 -3.63 -21.85
CA THR A 202 -9.92 -2.90 -23.07
C THR A 202 -8.99 -3.73 -23.96
N PRO A 203 -9.41 -4.07 -25.20
CA PRO A 203 -8.54 -4.79 -26.15
C PRO A 203 -7.29 -3.95 -26.42
N LYS A 204 -6.17 -4.60 -26.64
CA LYS A 204 -4.91 -3.90 -27.00
C LYS A 204 -4.70 -3.84 -28.52
N GLU A 205 -5.41 -4.67 -29.25
CA GLU A 205 -5.30 -4.84 -30.69
C GLU A 205 -6.70 -4.90 -31.30
N ALA A 206 -6.79 -4.49 -32.54
CA ALA A 206 -7.99 -4.59 -33.35
C ALA A 206 -7.66 -5.01 -34.78
N VAL A 207 -8.66 -5.47 -35.50
CA VAL A 207 -8.53 -5.81 -36.93
C VAL A 207 -9.13 -4.65 -37.72
N ILE A 208 -8.33 -4.04 -38.59
CA ILE A 208 -8.79 -3.02 -39.53
C ILE A 208 -8.83 -3.60 -40.97
N LYS A 209 -9.72 -3.06 -41.78
CA LYS A 209 -9.81 -3.42 -43.21
C LYS A 209 -9.13 -2.37 -44.08
N VAL A 210 -8.00 -2.72 -44.69
CA VAL A 210 -7.22 -1.84 -45.57
C VAL A 210 -7.19 -2.45 -46.96
N ASN A 211 -7.66 -1.74 -47.97
CA ASN A 211 -7.71 -2.20 -49.36
C ASN A 211 -8.41 -3.57 -49.59
N GLY A 212 -9.36 -3.91 -48.71
CA GLY A 212 -10.10 -5.15 -48.78
C GLY A 212 -9.53 -6.32 -47.95
N GLU A 213 -8.31 -6.19 -47.41
CA GLU A 213 -7.63 -7.18 -46.57
C GLU A 213 -7.76 -6.83 -45.10
N GLU A 214 -7.86 -7.85 -44.23
CA GLU A 214 -7.87 -7.70 -42.78
C GLU A 214 -6.43 -7.60 -42.24
N LYS A 215 -6.11 -6.55 -41.56
CA LYS A 215 -4.82 -6.32 -40.88
C LYS A 215 -5.00 -6.11 -39.41
N LYS A 216 -4.23 -6.84 -38.59
CA LYS A 216 -4.19 -6.67 -37.16
C LYS A 216 -3.26 -5.49 -36.79
N VAL A 217 -3.75 -4.54 -36.01
CA VAL A 217 -3.04 -3.31 -35.61
C VAL A 217 -3.24 -3.05 -34.13
N THR A 218 -2.37 -2.27 -33.53
CA THR A 218 -2.58 -1.76 -32.17
C THR A 218 -3.65 -0.67 -32.17
N ILE A 219 -4.34 -0.49 -31.02
CA ILE A 219 -5.40 0.51 -30.92
C ILE A 219 -4.88 1.93 -31.21
N ASP A 220 -3.65 2.21 -30.80
CA ASP A 220 -3.01 3.51 -31.00
C ASP A 220 -2.75 3.86 -32.48
N GLU A 221 -2.73 2.86 -33.37
CA GLU A 221 -2.56 3.03 -34.81
C GLU A 221 -3.87 3.34 -35.54
N ILE A 222 -5.03 3.10 -34.90
CA ILE A 222 -6.35 3.32 -35.50
C ILE A 222 -6.65 4.81 -35.60
N LYS A 223 -7.09 5.23 -36.79
CA LYS A 223 -7.44 6.63 -37.06
C LYS A 223 -8.92 6.78 -37.36
N LYS A 224 -9.43 7.99 -37.15
CA LYS A 224 -10.80 8.31 -37.51
C LYS A 224 -11.03 8.11 -39.01
N GLY A 225 -11.99 7.25 -39.34
CA GLY A 225 -12.32 6.86 -40.71
C GLY A 225 -11.87 5.44 -41.07
N ASP A 226 -11.08 4.78 -40.24
CA ASP A 226 -10.72 3.39 -40.45
C ASP A 226 -11.93 2.46 -40.24
N ILE A 227 -11.95 1.37 -41.00
CA ILE A 227 -12.99 0.34 -40.90
C ILE A 227 -12.46 -0.77 -39.98
N VAL A 228 -13.04 -0.87 -38.79
CA VAL A 228 -12.70 -1.92 -37.81
C VAL A 228 -13.63 -3.11 -38.00
N VAL A 229 -13.06 -4.30 -38.01
CA VAL A 229 -13.79 -5.57 -38.11
C VAL A 229 -13.83 -6.23 -36.74
N SER A 230 -15.05 -6.51 -36.25
CA SER A 230 -15.25 -7.25 -35.00
C SER A 230 -16.02 -8.53 -35.28
N LYS A 231 -15.48 -9.68 -34.89
CA LYS A 231 -16.09 -11.00 -35.07
C LYS A 231 -16.92 -11.40 -33.83
N PRO A 232 -17.85 -12.34 -33.97
CA PRO A 232 -18.61 -12.86 -32.84
C PRO A 232 -17.66 -13.37 -31.72
N GLY A 233 -17.91 -12.93 -30.49
CA GLY A 233 -17.09 -13.26 -29.33
C GLY A 233 -15.88 -12.34 -29.12
N GLU A 234 -15.59 -11.42 -30.04
CA GLU A 234 -14.57 -10.40 -29.87
C GLU A 234 -15.12 -9.16 -29.13
N ARG A 235 -14.21 -8.43 -28.51
CA ARG A 235 -14.54 -7.15 -27.87
C ARG A 235 -14.43 -6.01 -28.87
N ILE A 236 -15.35 -5.05 -28.79
CA ILE A 236 -15.27 -3.82 -29.57
C ILE A 236 -14.12 -2.99 -29.05
N ALA A 237 -13.19 -2.65 -29.94
CA ALA A 237 -11.92 -2.03 -29.56
C ALA A 237 -11.97 -0.50 -29.47
N VAL A 238 -12.84 0.14 -30.27
CA VAL A 238 -12.96 1.60 -30.38
C VAL A 238 -14.40 2.01 -30.61
N ASP A 239 -14.73 3.24 -30.28
CA ASP A 239 -16.03 3.84 -30.58
C ASP A 239 -16.22 4.03 -32.08
N GLY A 240 -17.42 3.77 -32.58
CA GLY A 240 -17.66 3.88 -34.02
C GLY A 240 -19.14 3.75 -34.41
N GLU A 241 -19.38 3.75 -35.71
CA GLU A 241 -20.69 3.53 -36.31
C GLU A 241 -20.74 2.21 -37.07
N ILE A 242 -21.76 1.40 -36.87
CA ILE A 242 -21.92 0.14 -37.59
C ILE A 242 -22.24 0.43 -39.07
N ILE A 243 -21.32 0.11 -39.95
CA ILE A 243 -21.47 0.32 -41.40
C ILE A 243 -22.19 -0.89 -42.01
N THR A 244 -21.82 -2.10 -41.64
CA THR A 244 -22.38 -3.36 -42.13
C THR A 244 -22.47 -4.39 -41.04
N GLY A 245 -23.49 -5.25 -41.12
CA GLY A 245 -23.71 -6.34 -40.18
C GLY A 245 -24.80 -6.07 -39.15
N LYS A 246 -25.03 -7.07 -38.30
CA LYS A 246 -25.90 -7.01 -37.12
C LYS A 246 -25.21 -7.81 -36.03
N ALA A 247 -25.21 -7.28 -34.81
CA ALA A 247 -24.67 -7.97 -33.67
C ALA A 247 -25.55 -7.80 -32.45
N HIS A 248 -25.53 -8.77 -31.57
CA HIS A 248 -26.00 -8.63 -30.19
C HIS A 248 -24.78 -8.34 -29.33
N LEU A 249 -24.83 -7.22 -28.63
CA LEU A 249 -23.76 -6.76 -27.75
C LEU A 249 -24.11 -7.09 -26.31
N ASP A 250 -23.15 -7.68 -25.62
CA ASP A 250 -23.22 -7.85 -24.16
C ASP A 250 -22.65 -6.61 -23.49
N GLU A 251 -23.53 -5.74 -23.03
CA GLU A 251 -23.21 -4.51 -22.32
C GLU A 251 -23.33 -4.68 -20.79
N SER A 252 -23.55 -5.90 -20.32
CA SER A 252 -23.80 -6.22 -18.91
C SER A 252 -22.71 -5.70 -17.98
N PHE A 253 -21.49 -5.58 -18.49
CA PHE A 253 -20.36 -5.06 -17.75
C PHE A 253 -20.48 -3.56 -17.44
N ILE A 254 -21.13 -2.78 -18.30
CA ILE A 254 -21.32 -1.32 -18.15
C ILE A 254 -22.67 -1.02 -17.51
N THR A 255 -23.73 -1.67 -18.01
CA THR A 255 -25.11 -1.39 -17.61
C THR A 255 -25.57 -2.21 -16.41
N GLY A 256 -24.91 -3.33 -16.11
CA GLY A 256 -25.34 -4.32 -15.10
C GLY A 256 -26.52 -5.19 -15.56
N GLU A 257 -27.05 -5.01 -16.77
CA GLU A 257 -28.16 -5.77 -17.30
C GLU A 257 -27.66 -6.99 -18.10
N SER A 258 -28.07 -8.20 -17.69
CA SER A 258 -27.64 -9.46 -18.33
C SER A 258 -28.29 -9.71 -19.71
N LYS A 259 -29.10 -8.79 -20.22
CA LYS A 259 -29.81 -8.98 -21.50
C LYS A 259 -29.03 -8.34 -22.65
N PRO A 260 -28.57 -9.13 -23.63
CA PRO A 260 -27.86 -8.58 -24.79
C PRO A 260 -28.71 -7.58 -25.57
N THR A 261 -28.12 -6.44 -25.89
CA THR A 261 -28.78 -5.39 -26.67
C THR A 261 -28.53 -5.63 -28.16
N GLY A 262 -29.59 -5.70 -28.97
CA GLY A 262 -29.48 -5.86 -30.43
C GLY A 262 -29.13 -4.54 -31.10
N ASN A 263 -27.92 -4.41 -31.63
CA ASN A 263 -27.49 -3.23 -32.38
C ASN A 263 -27.49 -3.47 -33.88
N SER A 264 -28.10 -2.55 -34.62
CA SER A 264 -28.10 -2.50 -36.08
C SER A 264 -27.70 -1.09 -36.53
N ARG A 265 -27.43 -0.91 -37.82
CA ARG A 265 -26.95 0.30 -38.54
C ARG A 265 -27.33 1.71 -38.01
N LYS A 266 -28.15 1.84 -36.98
CA LYS A 266 -28.68 3.10 -36.43
C LYS A 266 -28.05 3.55 -35.09
N TYR A 267 -27.14 2.78 -34.50
CA TYR A 267 -26.59 3.11 -33.20
C TYR A 267 -25.13 3.54 -33.33
N LYS A 268 -24.79 4.70 -32.72
CA LYS A 268 -23.40 5.06 -32.39
C LYS A 268 -23.00 4.21 -31.20
N LEU A 269 -21.87 3.57 -31.29
CA LEU A 269 -21.17 2.93 -30.19
C LEU A 269 -20.37 3.97 -29.42
#